data_3be364bbdced35a6d1098f4ad2023a87
#
_entry.id   3be364bbdced35a6d1098f4ad2023a87
#
_cell.length_a   1.000
_cell.length_b   1.000
_cell.length_c   1.000
_cell.angle_alpha   90.00
_cell.angle_beta   90.00
_cell.angle_gamma   90.00
#
_symmetry.space_group_name_H-M   'P 1'
#
loop_
_entity.id
_entity.type
_entity.pdbx_description
1 polymer ?
#
loop_
_entity_poly.entity_id
_entity_poly.type
_entity_poly.pdbx_seq_one_letter_code
_entity_poly.pdbx_strand_id
1 'polypeptide(L)'
;MMTFEIRPETSADIPALNALSATAFGPGRFARSAYRVREGIAPVADLSLTALHEGRVVGGVRFTAIRVGDRDGGLLLGPLVVDPSLAGKGCGKALLEEGLNRSRAAGFGFVLLVGDMPYYSRFGFKPSAHGAITLPGPVDPARLLGVELTEGALEGVAGQVRAYAA
;
A
#
# COMPACT_ATOMS: atom_id res chain seq x y z
N MET A 1 14.02 -12.26 18.32
CA MET A 1 13.12 -11.56 17.39
C MET A 1 13.88 -10.46 16.70
N MET A 2 13.78 -10.39 15.38
CA MET A 2 14.40 -9.30 14.62
C MET A 2 13.68 -7.99 14.89
N THR A 3 14.47 -6.92 15.01
CA THR A 3 13.94 -5.58 15.13
C THR A 3 14.25 -4.80 13.86
N PHE A 4 13.33 -3.93 13.48
CA PHE A 4 13.46 -3.09 12.29
C PHE A 4 13.28 -1.63 12.70
N GLU A 5 14.13 -0.77 12.15
CA GLU A 5 13.90 0.66 12.24
C GLU A 5 12.92 1.01 11.11
N ILE A 6 11.85 1.70 11.44
CA ILE A 6 10.84 2.15 10.46
C ILE A 6 10.87 3.67 10.46
N ARG A 7 11.11 4.24 9.28
CA ARG A 7 11.14 5.70 9.11
C ARG A 7 10.58 6.10 7.75
N PRO A 8 10.22 7.38 7.56
CA PRO A 8 9.80 7.84 6.24
C PRO A 8 10.87 7.58 5.18
N GLU A 9 10.41 7.24 3.99
CA GLU A 9 11.26 7.00 2.83
C GLU A 9 12.02 8.27 2.46
N THR A 10 13.30 8.13 2.11
CA THR A 10 14.11 9.23 1.58
C THR A 10 14.54 8.89 0.16
N SER A 11 15.01 9.91 -0.58
CA SER A 11 15.50 9.69 -1.95
C SER A 11 16.67 8.72 -2.00
N ALA A 12 17.47 8.64 -0.95
CA ALA A 12 18.58 7.70 -0.85
C ALA A 12 18.14 6.24 -0.79
N ASP A 13 16.90 5.98 -0.37
CA ASP A 13 16.36 4.61 -0.26
C ASP A 13 15.88 4.06 -1.61
N ILE A 14 15.61 4.94 -2.58
CA ILE A 14 14.92 4.57 -3.82
C ILE A 14 15.66 3.48 -4.62
N PRO A 15 16.99 3.53 -4.82
CA PRO A 15 17.66 2.46 -5.56
C PRO A 15 17.48 1.09 -4.92
N ALA A 16 17.60 0.99 -3.59
CA ALA A 16 17.42 -0.28 -2.88
C ALA A 16 15.97 -0.77 -2.96
N LEU A 17 15.00 0.12 -2.80
CA LEU A 17 13.59 -0.22 -2.89
C LEU A 17 13.20 -0.65 -4.30
N ASN A 18 13.73 0.00 -5.33
CA ASN A 18 13.49 -0.40 -6.71
C ASN A 18 14.07 -1.79 -6.99
N ALA A 19 15.25 -2.10 -6.47
CA ALA A 19 15.85 -3.41 -6.61
C ALA A 19 14.99 -4.50 -5.96
N LEU A 20 14.46 -4.23 -4.77
CA LEU A 20 13.55 -5.16 -4.08
C LEU A 20 12.26 -5.37 -4.88
N SER A 21 11.70 -4.30 -5.44
CA SER A 21 10.49 -4.38 -6.27
C SER A 21 10.73 -5.18 -7.55
N ALA A 22 11.87 -4.99 -8.19
CA ALA A 22 12.23 -5.74 -9.39
C ALA A 22 12.35 -7.23 -9.10
N THR A 23 12.93 -7.59 -7.96
CA THR A 23 13.05 -9.00 -7.54
C THR A 23 11.69 -9.59 -7.20
N ALA A 24 10.84 -8.85 -6.49
CA ALA A 24 9.54 -9.34 -6.03
C ALA A 24 8.50 -9.43 -7.16
N PHE A 25 8.47 -8.46 -8.05
CA PHE A 25 7.37 -8.30 -9.02
C PHE A 25 7.81 -8.43 -10.48
N GLY A 26 9.11 -8.35 -10.77
CA GLY A 26 9.64 -8.45 -12.13
C GLY A 26 9.35 -7.24 -13.01
N PRO A 27 9.72 -7.30 -14.30
CA PRO A 27 9.51 -6.18 -15.23
C PRO A 27 8.05 -5.93 -15.55
N GLY A 28 7.19 -6.94 -15.45
CA GLY A 28 5.75 -6.78 -15.68
C GLY A 28 5.03 -5.93 -14.64
N ARG A 29 5.69 -5.53 -13.56
CA ARG A 29 5.08 -4.74 -12.50
C ARG A 29 4.47 -3.42 -12.99
N PHE A 30 5.03 -2.82 -14.02
CA PHE A 30 4.55 -1.55 -14.57
C PHE A 30 3.20 -1.67 -15.28
N ALA A 31 2.79 -2.89 -15.66
CA ALA A 31 1.51 -3.13 -16.31
C ALA A 31 0.39 -3.44 -15.33
N ARG A 32 0.70 -3.60 -14.05
CA ARG A 32 -0.30 -3.90 -13.02
C ARG A 32 -1.27 -2.73 -12.84
N SER A 33 -2.55 -3.05 -12.64
CA SER A 33 -3.60 -2.03 -12.49
C SER A 33 -3.33 -1.07 -11.34
N ALA A 34 -2.85 -1.58 -10.20
CA ALA A 34 -2.50 -0.73 -9.07
C ALA A 34 -1.33 0.21 -9.39
N TYR A 35 -0.34 -0.27 -10.14
CA TYR A 35 0.77 0.57 -10.58
C TYR A 35 0.28 1.71 -11.49
N ARG A 36 -0.66 1.40 -12.38
CA ARG A 36 -1.23 2.41 -13.29
C ARG A 36 -1.90 3.55 -12.54
N VAL A 37 -2.55 3.27 -11.42
CA VAL A 37 -3.15 4.31 -10.56
C VAL A 37 -2.08 5.26 -10.05
N ARG A 38 -0.92 4.73 -9.67
CA ARG A 38 0.16 5.50 -9.04
C ARG A 38 1.08 6.21 -10.05
N GLU A 39 0.96 5.86 -11.33
CA GLU A 39 1.88 6.34 -12.35
C GLU A 39 1.89 7.86 -12.44
N GLY A 40 3.07 8.47 -12.34
CA GLY A 40 3.24 9.90 -12.41
C GLY A 40 2.85 10.68 -11.16
N ILE A 41 2.41 9.99 -10.10
CA ILE A 41 1.99 10.63 -8.84
C ILE A 41 2.97 10.24 -7.73
N ALA A 42 3.44 11.24 -6.99
CA ALA A 42 4.31 10.99 -5.84
C ALA A 42 3.52 10.33 -4.69
N PRO A 43 4.14 9.37 -3.97
CA PRO A 43 3.51 8.81 -2.78
C PRO A 43 3.39 9.87 -1.69
N VAL A 44 2.52 9.62 -0.70
CA VAL A 44 2.38 10.50 0.46
C VAL A 44 3.64 10.35 1.32
N ALA A 45 4.44 11.40 1.40
CA ALA A 45 5.80 11.33 1.95
C ALA A 45 5.85 10.82 3.40
N ASP A 46 4.97 11.33 4.26
CA ASP A 46 5.00 10.98 5.69
C ASP A 46 4.46 9.59 5.99
N LEU A 47 3.78 8.97 5.03
CA LEU A 47 3.16 7.66 5.18
C LEU A 47 3.94 6.57 4.46
N SER A 48 4.81 6.94 3.53
CA SER A 48 5.60 5.98 2.76
C SER A 48 6.88 5.69 3.52
N LEU A 49 7.04 4.45 3.94
CA LEU A 49 8.00 4.07 4.97
C LEU A 49 9.05 3.11 4.44
N THR A 50 10.23 3.21 5.01
CA THR A 50 11.36 2.31 4.76
C THR A 50 11.68 1.55 6.04
N ALA A 51 11.94 0.26 5.91
CA ALA A 51 12.42 -0.57 7.01
C ALA A 51 13.90 -0.83 6.85
N LEU A 52 14.64 -0.66 7.94
CA LEU A 52 16.08 -0.92 7.99
C LEU A 52 16.37 -1.98 9.05
N HIS A 53 17.35 -2.80 8.74
CA HIS A 53 17.91 -3.76 9.68
C HIS A 53 19.43 -3.60 9.65
N GLU A 54 20.00 -3.28 10.80
CA GLU A 54 21.44 -3.02 10.91
C GLU A 54 21.93 -1.99 9.87
N GLY A 55 21.15 -0.91 9.70
CA GLY A 55 21.47 0.18 8.81
C GLY A 55 21.24 -0.08 7.32
N ARG A 56 20.76 -1.28 6.94
CA ARG A 56 20.51 -1.66 5.55
C ARG A 56 19.03 -1.62 5.24
N VAL A 57 18.66 -1.08 4.09
CA VAL A 57 17.27 -1.08 3.62
C VAL A 57 16.85 -2.50 3.31
N VAL A 58 15.80 -2.98 3.98
CA VAL A 58 15.29 -4.37 3.84
C VAL A 58 13.83 -4.42 3.45
N GLY A 59 13.15 -3.30 3.40
CA GLY A 59 11.76 -3.28 2.98
C GLY A 59 11.21 -1.87 2.88
N GLY A 60 10.02 -1.78 2.33
CA GLY A 60 9.32 -0.51 2.25
C GLY A 60 7.85 -0.68 1.90
N VAL A 61 7.05 0.31 2.25
CA VAL A 61 5.65 0.39 1.87
C VAL A 61 5.36 1.82 1.42
N ARG A 62 4.57 1.94 0.35
CA ARG A 62 4.13 3.24 -0.14
C ARG A 62 2.62 3.35 -0.05
N PHE A 63 2.16 4.56 0.19
CA PHE A 63 0.76 4.93 0.17
C PHE A 63 0.58 6.09 -0.80
N THR A 64 -0.41 5.98 -1.67
CA THR A 64 -0.74 7.03 -2.63
C THR A 64 -2.14 7.53 -2.32
N ALA A 65 -2.32 8.84 -2.23
CA ALA A 65 -3.65 9.41 -2.03
C ALA A 65 -4.51 9.15 -3.26
N ILE A 66 -5.74 8.70 -3.03
CA ILE A 66 -6.68 8.36 -4.10
C ILE A 66 -8.04 8.97 -3.86
N ARG A 67 -8.79 9.08 -4.95
CA ARG A 67 -10.22 9.34 -4.98
C ARG A 67 -10.89 8.14 -5.61
N VAL A 68 -12.02 7.71 -5.06
CA VAL A 68 -12.84 6.65 -5.64
C VAL A 68 -14.18 7.27 -6.02
N GLY A 69 -14.43 7.41 -7.32
CA GLY A 69 -15.58 8.19 -7.78
C GLY A 69 -15.48 9.60 -7.23
N ASP A 70 -16.47 10.01 -6.43
CA ASP A 70 -16.51 11.33 -5.79
C ASP A 70 -15.96 11.32 -4.36
N ARG A 71 -15.50 10.19 -3.86
CA ARG A 71 -15.06 10.04 -2.49
C ARG A 71 -13.58 10.29 -2.34
N ASP A 72 -13.24 11.31 -1.55
CA ASP A 72 -11.86 11.63 -1.15
C ASP A 72 -11.48 10.89 0.14
N GLY A 73 -10.25 11.07 0.58
CA GLY A 73 -9.80 10.57 1.88
C GLY A 73 -9.32 9.14 1.88
N GLY A 74 -9.14 8.54 0.71
CA GLY A 74 -8.61 7.19 0.57
C GLY A 74 -7.13 7.15 0.26
N LEU A 75 -6.55 5.99 0.53
CA LEU A 75 -5.16 5.68 0.17
C LEU A 75 -5.14 4.36 -0.60
N LEU A 76 -4.23 4.27 -1.56
CA LEU A 76 -3.86 3.01 -2.18
C LEU A 76 -2.53 2.56 -1.59
N LEU A 77 -2.54 1.40 -0.94
CA LEU A 77 -1.34 0.81 -0.37
C LEU A 77 -0.62 0.00 -1.43
N GLY A 78 0.66 0.24 -1.56
CA GLY A 78 1.54 -0.54 -2.44
C GLY A 78 2.53 0.35 -3.20
N PRO A 79 3.63 -0.24 -3.59
CA PRO A 79 4.02 -1.60 -3.27
C PRO A 79 4.42 -1.78 -1.80
N LEU A 80 4.22 -2.99 -1.30
CA LEU A 80 4.83 -3.46 -0.06
C LEU A 80 5.90 -4.46 -0.48
N VAL A 81 7.14 -4.17 -0.13
CA VAL A 81 8.26 -5.04 -0.50
C VAL A 81 9.11 -5.35 0.72
N VAL A 82 9.62 -6.57 0.77
CA VAL A 82 10.50 -7.04 1.84
C VAL A 82 11.60 -7.87 1.20
N ASP A 83 12.81 -7.74 1.71
CA ASP A 83 13.93 -8.57 1.28
C ASP A 83 13.54 -10.05 1.45
N PRO A 84 13.60 -10.87 0.39
CA PRO A 84 13.18 -12.27 0.47
C PRO A 84 13.92 -13.08 1.54
N SER A 85 15.16 -12.73 1.83
CA SER A 85 15.94 -13.41 2.88
C SER A 85 15.38 -13.19 4.28
N LEU A 86 14.50 -12.20 4.44
CA LEU A 86 13.86 -11.86 5.72
C LEU A 86 12.37 -12.20 5.72
N ALA A 87 11.90 -13.02 4.78
CA ALA A 87 10.50 -13.45 4.73
C ALA A 87 10.11 -14.14 6.04
N GLY A 88 8.94 -13.79 6.58
CA GLY A 88 8.45 -14.37 7.83
C GLY A 88 9.09 -13.83 9.10
N LYS A 89 9.93 -12.79 8.99
CA LYS A 89 10.63 -12.21 10.15
C LYS A 89 9.93 -10.99 10.75
N GLY A 90 8.75 -10.61 10.24
CA GLY A 90 7.96 -9.52 10.81
C GLY A 90 8.18 -8.16 10.18
N CYS A 91 8.98 -8.04 9.13
CA CYS A 91 9.25 -6.77 8.47
C CYS A 91 7.98 -6.17 7.83
N GLY A 92 7.24 -6.99 7.06
CA GLY A 92 5.99 -6.54 6.44
C GLY A 92 4.95 -6.13 7.46
N LYS A 93 4.84 -6.90 8.55
CA LYS A 93 3.94 -6.57 9.66
C LYS A 93 4.29 -5.21 10.27
N ALA A 94 5.57 -4.97 10.54
CA ALA A 94 6.03 -3.72 11.13
C ALA A 94 5.71 -2.54 10.21
N LEU A 95 5.97 -2.66 8.91
CA LEU A 95 5.66 -1.63 7.92
C LEU A 95 4.17 -1.34 7.84
N LEU A 96 3.34 -2.39 7.80
CA LEU A 96 1.89 -2.24 7.70
C LEU A 96 1.30 -1.60 8.95
N GLU A 97 1.68 -2.07 10.13
CA GLU A 97 1.15 -1.52 11.37
C GLU A 97 1.50 -0.04 11.52
N GLU A 98 2.76 0.32 11.29
CA GLU A 98 3.18 1.72 11.39
C GLU A 98 2.51 2.57 10.32
N GLY A 99 2.44 2.08 9.07
CA GLY A 99 1.81 2.81 7.97
C GLY A 99 0.33 3.05 8.20
N LEU A 100 -0.40 2.05 8.66
CA LEU A 100 -1.83 2.20 8.96
C LEU A 100 -2.07 3.15 10.13
N ASN A 101 -1.24 3.07 11.17
CA ASN A 101 -1.35 3.98 12.32
C ASN A 101 -1.11 5.43 11.92
N ARG A 102 -0.08 5.67 11.11
CA ARG A 102 0.21 7.03 10.61
C ARG A 102 -0.88 7.53 9.68
N SER A 103 -1.43 6.67 8.85
CA SER A 103 -2.52 7.02 7.93
C SER A 103 -3.77 7.44 8.70
N ARG A 104 -4.10 6.71 9.74
CA ARG A 104 -5.22 7.04 10.62
C ARG A 104 -4.99 8.39 11.32
N ALA A 105 -3.81 8.61 11.85
CA ALA A 105 -3.46 9.85 12.52
C ALA A 105 -3.48 11.06 11.56
N ALA A 106 -3.17 10.82 10.28
CA ALA A 106 -3.21 11.86 9.25
C ALA A 106 -4.63 12.20 8.77
N GLY A 107 -5.63 11.46 9.21
CA GLY A 107 -7.03 11.75 8.89
C GLY A 107 -7.58 11.02 7.67
N PHE A 108 -6.84 10.07 7.10
CA PHE A 108 -7.37 9.27 5.99
C PHE A 108 -8.44 8.31 6.51
N GLY A 109 -9.48 8.10 5.72
CA GLY A 109 -10.63 7.31 6.13
C GLY A 109 -10.54 5.84 5.79
N PHE A 110 -9.89 5.49 4.69
CA PHE A 110 -9.80 4.10 4.24
C PHE A 110 -8.56 3.85 3.42
N VAL A 111 -8.19 2.57 3.31
CA VAL A 111 -7.06 2.12 2.50
C VAL A 111 -7.54 0.97 1.62
N LEU A 112 -7.19 1.05 0.33
CA LEU A 112 -7.42 -0.03 -0.63
C LEU A 112 -6.07 -0.63 -1.04
N LEU A 113 -6.08 -1.90 -1.43
CA LEU A 113 -4.93 -2.56 -2.03
C LEU A 113 -5.37 -3.71 -2.92
N VAL A 114 -4.46 -4.16 -3.77
CA VAL A 114 -4.63 -5.40 -4.53
C VAL A 114 -3.60 -6.40 -3.98
N GLY A 115 -4.06 -7.48 -3.40
CA GLY A 115 -3.16 -8.43 -2.75
C GLY A 115 -3.83 -9.70 -2.27
N ASP A 116 -3.12 -10.45 -1.45
CA ASP A 116 -3.58 -11.74 -0.94
C ASP A 116 -4.41 -11.58 0.33
N MET A 117 -5.67 -11.99 0.25
CA MET A 117 -6.59 -11.87 1.36
C MET A 117 -6.11 -12.60 2.62
N PRO A 118 -5.56 -13.82 2.55
CA PRO A 118 -5.06 -14.48 3.76
C PRO A 118 -3.98 -13.69 4.50
N TYR A 119 -3.10 -13.01 3.78
CA TYR A 119 -2.08 -12.18 4.40
C TYR A 119 -2.67 -10.91 5.00
N TYR A 120 -3.42 -10.16 4.21
CA TYR A 120 -3.90 -8.83 4.60
C TYR A 120 -5.09 -8.87 5.55
N SER A 121 -5.84 -9.98 5.60
CA SER A 121 -6.96 -10.11 6.55
C SER A 121 -6.51 -9.97 8.01
N ARG A 122 -5.26 -10.32 8.29
CA ARG A 122 -4.68 -10.16 9.63
C ARG A 122 -4.60 -8.71 10.09
N PHE A 123 -4.68 -7.76 9.13
CA PHE A 123 -4.63 -6.33 9.40
C PHE A 123 -6.00 -5.66 9.24
N GLY A 124 -7.06 -6.45 9.14
CA GLY A 124 -8.42 -5.96 9.02
C GLY A 124 -8.92 -5.76 7.61
N PHE A 125 -8.12 -6.05 6.59
CA PHE A 125 -8.53 -5.91 5.20
C PHE A 125 -9.55 -6.98 4.82
N LYS A 126 -10.56 -6.57 4.04
CA LYS A 126 -11.63 -7.44 3.53
C LYS A 126 -11.83 -7.16 2.06
N PRO A 127 -12.38 -8.13 1.29
CA PRO A 127 -12.75 -7.85 -0.10
C PRO A 127 -13.72 -6.68 -0.16
N SER A 128 -13.50 -5.79 -1.12
CA SER A 128 -14.42 -4.66 -1.36
C SER A 128 -15.71 -5.18 -2.01
N ALA A 129 -16.77 -4.36 -1.98
CA ALA A 129 -18.03 -4.74 -2.61
C ALA A 129 -17.82 -4.97 -4.11
N HIS A 130 -18.33 -6.11 -4.60
CA HIS A 130 -18.17 -6.52 -6.00
C HIS A 130 -18.68 -5.47 -6.97
N GLY A 131 -17.83 -5.06 -7.91
CA GLY A 131 -18.21 -4.17 -8.99
C GLY A 131 -18.39 -2.70 -8.59
N ALA A 132 -18.41 -2.40 -7.31
CA ALA A 132 -18.59 -1.02 -6.85
C ALA A 132 -17.33 -0.18 -7.07
N ILE A 133 -16.15 -0.77 -6.88
CA ILE A 133 -14.88 -0.09 -7.01
C ILE A 133 -14.11 -0.72 -8.17
N THR A 134 -13.61 0.10 -9.08
CA THR A 134 -12.87 -0.36 -10.24
C THR A 134 -11.51 0.32 -10.34
N LEU A 135 -10.54 -0.38 -10.96
CA LEU A 135 -9.21 0.15 -11.28
C LEU A 135 -9.09 0.32 -12.79
N PRO A 136 -8.07 1.08 -13.27
CA PRO A 136 -7.85 1.30 -14.70
C PRO A 136 -7.20 0.10 -15.39
N GLY A 137 -7.76 -1.08 -15.21
CA GLY A 137 -7.29 -2.33 -15.81
C GLY A 137 -7.89 -3.51 -15.09
N PRO A 138 -7.62 -4.73 -15.59
CA PRO A 138 -8.20 -5.92 -14.98
C PRO A 138 -7.61 -6.17 -13.59
N VAL A 139 -8.48 -6.54 -12.66
CA VAL A 139 -8.10 -6.96 -11.32
C VAL A 139 -9.06 -8.07 -10.90
N ASP A 140 -8.53 -9.09 -10.22
CA ASP A 140 -9.38 -10.10 -9.61
C ASP A 140 -10.16 -9.44 -8.45
N PRO A 141 -11.48 -9.42 -8.49
CA PRO A 141 -12.27 -8.79 -7.42
C PRO A 141 -11.98 -9.34 -6.03
N ALA A 142 -11.59 -10.60 -5.94
CA ALA A 142 -11.25 -11.22 -4.66
C ALA A 142 -9.94 -10.66 -4.07
N ARG A 143 -9.12 -10.00 -4.88
CA ARG A 143 -7.85 -9.41 -4.47
C ARG A 143 -7.93 -7.91 -4.21
N LEU A 144 -9.02 -7.25 -4.57
CA LEU A 144 -9.23 -5.84 -4.26
C LEU A 144 -9.77 -5.74 -2.83
N LEU A 145 -8.91 -5.36 -1.92
CA LEU A 145 -9.18 -5.36 -0.49
C LEU A 145 -9.23 -3.95 0.05
N GLY A 146 -10.02 -3.76 1.11
CA GLY A 146 -10.11 -2.47 1.78
C GLY A 146 -10.20 -2.60 3.28
N VAL A 147 -9.75 -1.56 3.98
CA VAL A 147 -9.91 -1.42 5.42
C VAL A 147 -10.34 0.00 5.75
N GLU A 148 -11.24 0.12 6.70
CA GLU A 148 -11.65 1.42 7.23
C GLU A 148 -10.70 1.85 8.33
N LEU A 149 -10.18 3.06 8.22
CA LEU A 149 -9.43 3.71 9.30
C LEU A 149 -10.37 4.51 10.20
N THR A 150 -11.47 4.97 9.62
CA THR A 150 -12.58 5.59 10.34
C THR A 150 -13.81 4.74 10.07
N GLU A 151 -14.57 4.43 11.10
CA GLU A 151 -15.79 3.64 10.97
C GLU A 151 -16.73 4.23 9.93
N GLY A 152 -17.19 3.39 9.00
CA GLY A 152 -18.10 3.79 7.95
C GLY A 152 -17.46 4.45 6.74
N ALA A 153 -16.14 4.64 6.71
CA ALA A 153 -15.48 5.37 5.64
C ALA A 153 -15.61 4.71 4.26
N LEU A 154 -15.77 3.40 4.19
CA LEU A 154 -15.98 2.68 2.93
C LEU A 154 -17.46 2.54 2.56
N GLU A 155 -18.35 2.96 3.43
CA GLU A 155 -19.78 2.82 3.19
C GLU A 155 -20.21 3.71 2.01
N GLY A 156 -20.83 3.09 1.00
CA GLY A 156 -21.27 3.80 -0.20
C GLY A 156 -20.16 4.21 -1.16
N VAL A 157 -18.92 3.82 -0.92
CA VAL A 157 -17.81 4.15 -1.81
C VAL A 157 -17.93 3.34 -3.09
N ALA A 158 -17.98 4.04 -4.23
CA ALA A 158 -18.13 3.41 -5.55
C ALA A 158 -17.48 4.30 -6.61
N GLY A 159 -17.02 3.65 -7.68
CA GLY A 159 -16.44 4.32 -8.82
C GLY A 159 -15.02 3.87 -9.11
N GLN A 160 -14.38 4.56 -10.03
CA GLN A 160 -13.02 4.26 -10.44
C GLN A 160 -12.01 4.88 -9.48
N VAL A 161 -10.99 4.10 -9.12
CA VAL A 161 -9.87 4.58 -8.31
C VAL A 161 -8.95 5.44 -9.16
N ARG A 162 -8.67 6.64 -8.68
CA ARG A 162 -7.74 7.58 -9.32
C ARG A 162 -6.79 8.15 -8.30
N ALA A 163 -5.53 8.36 -8.70
CA ALA A 163 -4.59 9.07 -7.84
C ALA A 163 -5.07 10.51 -7.67
N TYR A 164 -4.87 11.02 -6.47
CA TYR A 164 -5.34 12.35 -6.10
C TYR A 164 -4.20 13.09 -5.40
N ALA A 165 -3.74 14.18 -6.02
CA ALA A 165 -2.73 15.03 -5.40
C ALA A 165 -3.43 15.90 -4.34
N ALA A 166 -3.10 15.66 -3.10
CA ALA A 166 -3.66 16.40 -1.99
C ALA A 166 -2.99 17.78 -1.86
#